data_f08f82d4334be1dc952d6ff24ace501e
#
_entry.id   f08f82d4334be1dc952d6ff24ace501e
#
_cell.length_a   1.000
_cell.length_b   1.000
_cell.length_c   1.000
_cell.angle_alpha   90.00
_cell.angle_beta   90.00
_cell.angle_gamma   90.00
#
_symmetry.space_group_name_H-M   'P 1'
#
loop_
_entity.id
_entity.type
_entity.pdbx_description
1 polymer ?
#
loop_
_entity_poly.entity_id
_entity_poly.type
_entity_poly.pdbx_seq_one_letter_code
_entity_poly.pdbx_strand_id
1 'polypeptide(L)'
;MPSGSFSFNGIRKDYIFILMGFNRPAWSPVERDILKVPSKAGGYLLQTNTNVRTIEVPVIIKAGSQSDMQKKKEDLAAWLVTDQPCELVFDDEPDRTYMAVIDGEADIDELIFRGKGKITFVCPMPYKLGAVQTKAMSVDNQELKATFENKGTVETNPIIDIKVANPSPFLDVWNEDEYFRLGYPTGVKTRLVKQNDRLIWDELNSLTPWTSVTGQIGVYKSSGKMKVWEGYAFTPESYGTGAGDEWHGPFMKRTIPNTAGVIQDFRLDVQMSFRSSHWNRMGKTVVMLLDANDNVIVELAMADEYMSHEMTTGQAIIDSGGSRKWIADETGMKSDTFNDFRGHVAVARRGKEWSFFFSKYRKNTEIDDTWVVRTWRDESDSNPMTSRPVAKIAVGCIAYGANPPVDIAFIEDVKFWKINTLTIDETPYIFDTGDRIQIDTERSLVTINGTNAIGLKDIFSRFPIVKRGGNNIIVRPYNIGTATLTYRERYK
;
A
#
# COMPACT_ATOMS: atom_id res chain seq x y z
N MET A 1 3.20 -35.53 -33.11
CA MET A 1 2.72 -34.17 -33.46
C MET A 1 2.77 -33.32 -32.19
N PRO A 2 2.93 -31.99 -32.24
CA PRO A 2 2.80 -31.16 -31.03
C PRO A 2 1.37 -31.25 -30.50
N SER A 3 1.21 -31.38 -29.18
CA SER A 3 -0.07 -31.59 -28.53
C SER A 3 -0.72 -30.29 -27.99
N GLY A 4 -0.09 -29.15 -28.18
CA GLY A 4 -0.54 -27.87 -27.69
C GLY A 4 0.60 -26.90 -27.41
N SER A 5 0.32 -25.81 -26.74
CA SER A 5 1.28 -24.85 -26.25
C SER A 5 0.85 -24.34 -24.86
N PHE A 6 1.49 -23.29 -24.39
CA PHE A 6 1.16 -22.61 -23.14
C PHE A 6 1.34 -21.12 -23.27
N SER A 7 0.72 -20.36 -22.41
CA SER A 7 1.03 -18.96 -22.18
C SER A 7 1.71 -18.81 -20.82
N PHE A 8 2.65 -17.87 -20.74
CA PHE A 8 3.33 -17.50 -19.51
C PHE A 8 3.37 -15.98 -19.39
N ASN A 9 2.98 -15.46 -18.23
CA ASN A 9 2.81 -14.04 -17.99
C ASN A 9 1.92 -13.33 -19.04
N GLY A 10 0.83 -14.00 -19.46
CA GLY A 10 -0.09 -13.50 -20.47
C GLY A 10 0.44 -13.56 -21.91
N ILE A 11 1.68 -13.95 -22.13
CA ILE A 11 2.31 -14.00 -23.44
C ILE A 11 2.33 -15.44 -23.94
N ARG A 12 2.03 -15.62 -25.22
CA ARG A 12 2.15 -16.87 -25.95
C ARG A 12 3.09 -16.71 -27.13
N LYS A 13 3.98 -17.69 -27.33
CA LYS A 13 4.89 -17.69 -28.47
C LYS A 13 4.46 -18.73 -29.50
N ASP A 14 4.55 -18.38 -30.76
CA ASP A 14 4.12 -19.19 -31.90
C ASP A 14 5.16 -20.21 -32.37
N TYR A 15 6.38 -20.12 -31.89
CA TYR A 15 7.51 -20.97 -32.26
C TYR A 15 7.76 -22.14 -31.29
N ILE A 16 7.08 -22.16 -30.11
CA ILE A 16 7.25 -23.20 -29.08
C ILE A 16 5.99 -24.05 -28.95
N PHE A 17 6.16 -25.36 -28.88
CA PHE A 17 5.06 -26.32 -28.75
C PHE A 17 5.42 -27.41 -27.77
N ILE A 18 4.41 -27.92 -27.08
CA ILE A 18 4.56 -29.05 -26.16
C ILE A 18 4.61 -30.36 -26.97
N LEU A 19 5.53 -31.23 -26.63
CA LEU A 19 5.66 -32.55 -27.25
C LEU A 19 4.64 -33.52 -26.69
N MET A 20 4.26 -34.53 -27.50
CA MET A 20 3.44 -35.65 -27.05
C MET A 20 4.14 -36.40 -25.90
N GLY A 21 3.34 -36.90 -24.98
CA GLY A 21 3.84 -37.57 -23.77
C GLY A 21 4.04 -36.61 -22.60
N PHE A 22 3.68 -35.33 -22.75
CA PHE A 22 3.60 -34.41 -21.62
C PHE A 22 2.57 -34.91 -20.61
N ASN A 23 2.99 -35.04 -19.36
CA ASN A 23 2.14 -35.44 -18.25
C ASN A 23 2.38 -34.51 -17.06
N ARG A 24 1.30 -34.01 -16.51
CA ARG A 24 1.34 -33.20 -15.29
C ARG A 24 1.05 -34.09 -14.10
N PRO A 25 1.80 -33.97 -12.99
CA PRO A 25 1.44 -34.66 -11.75
C PRO A 25 -0.01 -34.36 -11.35
N ALA A 26 -0.78 -35.39 -11.04
CA ALA A 26 -2.19 -35.24 -10.64
C ALA A 26 -2.35 -34.42 -9.35
N TRP A 27 -1.36 -34.48 -8.46
CA TRP A 27 -1.26 -33.69 -7.24
C TRP A 27 0.20 -33.28 -6.99
N SER A 28 0.39 -32.27 -6.15
CA SER A 28 1.72 -31.83 -5.68
C SER A 28 2.32 -32.86 -4.74
N PRO A 29 3.66 -32.94 -4.61
CA PRO A 29 4.30 -33.86 -3.67
C PRO A 29 3.75 -33.66 -2.25
N VAL A 30 3.41 -34.77 -1.61
CA VAL A 30 2.90 -34.81 -0.23
C VAL A 30 3.92 -35.50 0.65
N GLU A 31 4.40 -34.82 1.66
CA GLU A 31 5.29 -35.33 2.68
C GLU A 31 4.51 -35.59 3.97
N ARG A 32 4.80 -36.73 4.60
CA ARG A 32 4.15 -37.13 5.84
C ARG A 32 5.17 -37.38 6.91
N ASP A 33 5.01 -36.71 8.02
CA ASP A 33 5.79 -36.95 9.21
C ASP A 33 5.09 -38.02 10.06
N ILE A 34 5.78 -39.15 10.24
CA ILE A 34 5.23 -40.33 10.94
C ILE A 34 6.13 -40.70 12.11
N LEU A 35 5.59 -40.54 13.31
CA LEU A 35 6.24 -41.02 14.52
C LEU A 35 6.12 -42.54 14.64
N LYS A 36 7.28 -43.22 14.60
CA LYS A 36 7.37 -44.64 14.83
C LYS A 36 7.77 -44.88 16.28
N VAL A 37 7.01 -45.71 17.00
CA VAL A 37 7.30 -46.11 18.37
C VAL A 37 7.89 -47.51 18.35
N PRO A 38 9.08 -47.77 18.95
CA PRO A 38 9.66 -49.09 19.02
C PRO A 38 8.67 -50.11 19.60
N SER A 39 8.68 -51.32 19.07
CA SER A 39 7.80 -52.45 19.47
C SER A 39 6.32 -52.24 19.24
N LYS A 40 5.91 -51.19 18.55
CA LYS A 40 4.50 -50.95 18.12
C LYS A 40 4.38 -51.10 16.61
N ALA A 41 3.40 -51.87 16.17
CA ALA A 41 3.08 -51.97 14.74
C ALA A 41 2.50 -50.66 14.21
N GLY A 42 3.01 -50.20 13.06
CA GLY A 42 2.58 -48.96 12.43
C GLY A 42 3.24 -47.70 13.03
N GLY A 43 2.59 -46.53 12.85
CA GLY A 43 3.08 -45.25 13.34
C GLY A 43 1.93 -44.25 13.50
N TYR A 44 2.20 -43.14 14.16
CA TYR A 44 1.26 -41.99 14.29
C TYR A 44 1.60 -40.95 13.23
N LEU A 45 0.61 -40.58 12.42
CA LEU A 45 0.74 -39.46 11.49
C LEU A 45 0.73 -38.15 12.30
N LEU A 46 1.86 -37.45 12.35
CA LEU A 46 2.00 -36.17 13.05
C LEU A 46 1.60 -34.99 12.17
N GLN A 47 2.07 -34.99 10.92
CA GLN A 47 1.87 -33.88 10.00
C GLN A 47 1.81 -34.36 8.53
N THR A 48 1.11 -33.60 7.73
CA THR A 48 1.08 -33.77 6.27
C THR A 48 1.37 -32.40 5.63
N ASN A 49 2.45 -32.32 4.85
CA ASN A 49 2.84 -31.12 4.12
C ASN A 49 2.62 -31.32 2.63
N THR A 50 2.09 -30.33 1.96
CA THR A 50 2.03 -30.26 0.51
C THR A 50 3.18 -29.38 0.02
N ASN A 51 4.13 -29.98 -0.69
CA ASN A 51 5.31 -29.30 -1.17
C ASN A 51 5.05 -28.60 -2.51
N VAL A 52 6.03 -27.80 -2.98
CA VAL A 52 5.95 -27.10 -4.25
C VAL A 52 5.67 -28.05 -5.40
N ARG A 53 4.89 -27.61 -6.37
CA ARG A 53 4.61 -28.39 -7.58
C ARG A 53 5.68 -28.13 -8.62
N THR A 54 6.27 -29.18 -9.14
CA THR A 54 7.19 -29.11 -10.29
C THR A 54 6.51 -29.66 -11.53
N ILE A 55 6.58 -28.94 -12.64
CA ILE A 55 6.01 -29.32 -13.93
C ILE A 55 7.12 -29.32 -14.97
N GLU A 56 7.45 -30.51 -15.46
CA GLU A 56 8.43 -30.68 -16.51
C GLU A 56 7.71 -30.71 -17.86
N VAL A 57 7.98 -29.70 -18.70
CA VAL A 57 7.33 -29.53 -20.00
C VAL A 57 8.31 -29.87 -21.12
N PRO A 58 8.15 -31.01 -21.79
CA PRO A 58 8.94 -31.31 -22.97
C PRO A 58 8.50 -30.42 -24.13
N VAL A 59 9.41 -29.68 -24.70
CA VAL A 59 9.11 -28.68 -25.74
C VAL A 59 9.88 -28.91 -27.03
N ILE A 60 9.29 -28.40 -28.10
CA ILE A 60 9.98 -28.25 -29.38
C ILE A 60 9.90 -26.80 -29.83
N ILE A 61 11.03 -26.25 -30.21
CA ILE A 61 11.17 -24.93 -30.84
C ILE A 61 11.31 -25.09 -32.33
N LYS A 62 10.52 -24.38 -33.12
CA LYS A 62 10.64 -24.32 -34.57
C LYS A 62 11.45 -23.08 -34.97
N ALA A 63 12.46 -23.25 -35.81
CA ALA A 63 13.28 -22.16 -36.31
C ALA A 63 13.47 -22.27 -37.83
N GLY A 64 13.64 -21.15 -38.49
CA GLY A 64 13.90 -21.08 -39.94
C GLY A 64 15.37 -21.30 -40.31
N SER A 65 16.29 -21.10 -39.36
CA SER A 65 17.75 -21.28 -39.51
C SER A 65 18.41 -21.46 -38.16
N GLN A 66 19.69 -21.82 -38.14
CA GLN A 66 20.48 -21.92 -36.91
C GLN A 66 20.62 -20.55 -36.21
N SER A 67 20.79 -19.45 -36.95
CA SER A 67 20.82 -18.10 -36.40
C SER A 67 19.46 -17.70 -35.80
N ASP A 68 18.35 -18.09 -36.43
CA ASP A 68 17.02 -17.88 -35.91
C ASP A 68 16.75 -18.69 -34.63
N MET A 69 17.35 -19.90 -34.53
CA MET A 69 17.29 -20.72 -33.32
C MET A 69 17.93 -19.99 -32.13
N GLN A 70 19.11 -19.39 -32.30
CA GLN A 70 19.76 -18.65 -31.21
C GLN A 70 18.94 -17.44 -30.77
N LYS A 71 18.41 -16.67 -31.71
CA LYS A 71 17.51 -15.54 -31.39
C LYS A 71 16.25 -15.99 -30.63
N LYS A 72 15.67 -17.13 -30.98
CA LYS A 72 14.52 -17.70 -30.27
C LYS A 72 14.88 -18.20 -28.88
N LYS A 73 16.07 -18.71 -28.66
CA LYS A 73 16.57 -19.04 -27.32
C LYS A 73 16.75 -17.80 -26.43
N GLU A 74 17.30 -16.71 -27.01
CA GLU A 74 17.39 -15.42 -26.29
C GLU A 74 16.01 -14.87 -25.93
N ASP A 75 15.07 -14.89 -26.89
CA ASP A 75 13.68 -14.46 -26.66
C ASP A 75 12.96 -15.35 -25.63
N LEU A 76 13.24 -16.65 -25.65
CA LEU A 76 12.70 -17.60 -24.67
C LEU A 76 13.23 -17.28 -23.26
N ALA A 77 14.50 -17.02 -23.11
CA ALA A 77 15.10 -16.65 -21.83
C ALA A 77 14.54 -15.32 -21.31
N ALA A 78 14.45 -14.30 -22.16
CA ALA A 78 13.87 -13.01 -21.81
C ALA A 78 12.38 -13.09 -21.42
N TRP A 79 11.64 -14.05 -22.00
CA TRP A 79 10.24 -14.27 -21.70
C TRP A 79 10.01 -15.06 -20.41
N LEU A 80 10.74 -16.16 -20.20
CA LEU A 80 10.45 -17.15 -19.15
C LEU A 80 11.18 -16.89 -17.83
N VAL A 81 12.36 -16.24 -17.86
CA VAL A 81 13.12 -15.97 -16.64
C VAL A 81 12.53 -14.74 -15.95
N THR A 82 11.91 -14.94 -14.81
CA THR A 82 11.24 -13.89 -14.02
C THR A 82 11.62 -13.99 -12.55
N ASP A 83 11.69 -12.85 -11.87
CA ASP A 83 12.03 -12.79 -10.43
C ASP A 83 10.87 -13.22 -9.52
N GLN A 84 9.64 -13.20 -10.03
CA GLN A 84 8.43 -13.52 -9.28
C GLN A 84 7.59 -14.55 -10.03
N PRO A 85 6.78 -15.37 -9.32
CA PRO A 85 5.87 -16.30 -9.96
C PRO A 85 4.88 -15.59 -10.89
N CYS A 86 4.81 -16.06 -12.12
CA CYS A 86 3.91 -15.57 -13.14
C CYS A 86 2.84 -16.61 -13.51
N GLU A 87 1.77 -16.17 -14.14
CA GLU A 87 0.68 -17.03 -14.57
C GLU A 87 1.13 -17.94 -15.73
N LEU A 88 1.06 -19.24 -15.51
CA LEU A 88 1.27 -20.27 -16.51
C LEU A 88 -0.10 -20.95 -16.80
N VAL A 89 -0.53 -20.92 -18.06
CA VAL A 89 -1.78 -21.53 -18.51
C VAL A 89 -1.48 -22.45 -19.70
N PHE A 90 -1.96 -23.67 -19.65
CA PHE A 90 -1.83 -24.64 -20.72
C PHE A 90 -3.07 -24.63 -21.62
N ASP A 91 -2.88 -24.84 -22.93
CA ASP A 91 -3.97 -24.81 -23.92
C ASP A 91 -5.05 -25.89 -23.68
N ASP A 92 -4.67 -27.02 -23.08
CA ASP A 92 -5.57 -28.13 -22.76
C ASP A 92 -6.32 -27.97 -21.43
N GLU A 93 -5.97 -26.92 -20.63
CA GLU A 93 -6.60 -26.60 -19.36
C GLU A 93 -6.73 -25.07 -19.20
N PRO A 94 -7.41 -24.37 -20.12
CA PRO A 94 -7.40 -22.90 -20.19
C PRO A 94 -8.12 -22.22 -19.02
N ASP A 95 -8.92 -22.94 -18.27
CA ASP A 95 -9.63 -22.47 -17.08
C ASP A 95 -8.84 -22.64 -15.77
N ARG A 96 -7.58 -23.06 -15.87
CA ARG A 96 -6.66 -23.25 -14.75
C ARG A 96 -5.37 -22.49 -14.96
N THR A 97 -4.94 -21.82 -13.92
CA THR A 97 -3.69 -21.03 -13.87
C THR A 97 -2.76 -21.62 -12.82
N TYR A 98 -1.50 -21.77 -13.17
CA TYR A 98 -0.43 -22.09 -12.24
C TYR A 98 0.41 -20.83 -11.99
N MET A 99 0.74 -20.54 -10.74
CA MET A 99 1.71 -19.48 -10.42
C MET A 99 3.09 -20.11 -10.41
N ALA A 100 3.88 -19.83 -11.43
CA ALA A 100 5.12 -20.57 -11.72
C ALA A 100 6.30 -19.64 -11.96
N VAL A 101 7.49 -20.14 -11.63
CA VAL A 101 8.81 -19.62 -12.07
C VAL A 101 9.55 -20.74 -12.77
N ILE A 102 10.54 -20.37 -13.60
CA ILE A 102 11.50 -21.32 -14.17
C ILE A 102 12.48 -21.77 -13.09
N ASP A 103 12.85 -23.04 -13.12
CA ASP A 103 13.91 -23.60 -12.28
C ASP A 103 14.94 -24.34 -13.15
N GLY A 104 16.21 -24.16 -12.81
CA GLY A 104 17.32 -24.75 -13.55
C GLY A 104 17.56 -24.11 -14.92
N GLU A 105 18.23 -24.86 -15.78
CA GLU A 105 18.54 -24.48 -17.16
C GLU A 105 17.61 -25.20 -18.16
N ALA A 106 17.37 -24.56 -19.29
CA ALA A 106 16.67 -25.19 -20.41
C ALA A 106 17.73 -25.81 -21.35
N ASP A 107 17.98 -27.11 -21.18
CA ASP A 107 18.83 -27.85 -22.13
C ASP A 107 17.99 -28.15 -23.38
N ILE A 108 18.38 -27.52 -24.51
CA ILE A 108 17.68 -27.62 -25.78
C ILE A 108 18.64 -28.18 -26.83
N ASP A 109 18.48 -29.47 -27.13
CA ASP A 109 19.19 -30.14 -28.23
C ASP A 109 18.86 -29.48 -29.56
N GLU A 110 19.86 -28.99 -30.25
CA GLU A 110 19.71 -28.29 -31.53
C GLU A 110 19.79 -29.26 -32.73
N LEU A 111 18.67 -29.38 -33.40
CA LEU A 111 18.57 -29.88 -34.74
C LEU A 111 18.41 -28.70 -35.70
N ILE A 112 18.88 -28.79 -36.95
CA ILE A 112 19.03 -27.65 -37.90
C ILE A 112 17.81 -26.72 -37.94
N PHE A 113 16.60 -27.22 -37.84
CA PHE A 113 15.33 -26.44 -37.85
C PHE A 113 14.44 -26.70 -36.64
N ARG A 114 14.90 -27.42 -35.65
CA ARG A 114 14.12 -27.78 -34.46
C ARG A 114 15.03 -27.91 -33.26
N GLY A 115 14.65 -27.26 -32.16
CA GLY A 115 15.24 -27.52 -30.85
C GLY A 115 14.28 -28.37 -30.03
N LYS A 116 14.76 -29.46 -29.45
CA LYS A 116 14.02 -30.26 -28.47
C LYS A 116 14.60 -30.05 -27.09
N GLY A 117 13.78 -29.89 -26.09
CA GLY A 117 14.29 -29.74 -24.74
C GLY A 117 13.18 -29.91 -23.71
N LYS A 118 13.56 -29.66 -22.50
CA LYS A 118 12.66 -29.68 -21.34
C LYS A 118 12.75 -28.35 -20.60
N ILE A 119 11.58 -27.80 -20.25
CA ILE A 119 11.48 -26.62 -19.41
C ILE A 119 10.86 -27.08 -18.08
N THR A 120 11.52 -26.72 -16.98
CA THR A 120 11.04 -27.03 -15.64
C THR A 120 10.44 -25.80 -15.01
N PHE A 121 9.14 -25.85 -14.73
CA PHE A 121 8.42 -24.86 -13.97
C PHE A 121 8.26 -25.31 -12.53
N VAL A 122 8.57 -24.44 -11.58
CA VAL A 122 8.29 -24.62 -10.16
C VAL A 122 7.17 -23.70 -9.76
N CYS A 123 6.13 -24.27 -9.16
CA CYS A 123 5.00 -23.54 -8.62
C CYS A 123 5.12 -23.50 -7.09
N PRO A 124 5.56 -22.37 -6.49
CA PRO A 124 5.63 -22.22 -5.04
C PRO A 124 4.27 -22.43 -4.38
N MET A 125 3.19 -21.94 -5.01
CA MET A 125 1.83 -22.31 -4.67
C MET A 125 1.48 -23.64 -5.36
N PRO A 126 1.24 -24.72 -4.59
CA PRO A 126 1.10 -26.06 -5.17
C PRO A 126 -0.23 -26.30 -5.88
N TYR A 127 -1.19 -25.37 -5.76
CA TYR A 127 -2.53 -25.51 -6.28
C TYR A 127 -2.71 -24.81 -7.62
N LYS A 128 -3.58 -25.38 -8.47
CA LYS A 128 -4.10 -24.69 -9.65
C LYS A 128 -5.14 -23.66 -9.19
N LEU A 129 -5.14 -22.52 -9.82
CA LEU A 129 -6.08 -21.43 -9.55
C LEU A 129 -7.17 -21.40 -10.62
N GLY A 130 -8.41 -21.31 -10.19
CA GLY A 130 -9.55 -21.00 -11.05
C GLY A 130 -9.66 -19.49 -11.35
N ALA A 131 -10.75 -19.09 -11.97
CA ALA A 131 -11.07 -17.70 -12.20
C ALA A 131 -11.26 -16.95 -10.88
N VAL A 132 -10.99 -15.64 -10.91
CA VAL A 132 -11.27 -14.76 -9.77
C VAL A 132 -12.77 -14.71 -9.53
N GLN A 133 -13.18 -14.97 -8.30
CA GLN A 133 -14.55 -14.89 -7.82
C GLN A 133 -14.70 -13.66 -6.94
N THR A 134 -15.68 -12.82 -7.24
CA THR A 134 -16.00 -11.64 -6.43
C THR A 134 -17.42 -11.76 -5.92
N LYS A 135 -17.63 -11.60 -4.61
CA LYS A 135 -18.91 -11.68 -3.93
C LYS A 135 -19.16 -10.39 -3.17
N ALA A 136 -20.13 -9.59 -3.65
CA ALA A 136 -20.64 -8.48 -2.87
C ALA A 136 -21.45 -9.01 -1.69
N MET A 137 -21.26 -8.43 -0.51
CA MET A 137 -22.05 -8.77 0.67
C MET A 137 -23.33 -7.94 0.70
N SER A 138 -24.40 -8.53 1.17
CA SER A 138 -25.70 -7.87 1.33
C SER A 138 -26.20 -7.96 2.77
N VAL A 139 -26.97 -6.96 3.18
CA VAL A 139 -27.60 -6.96 4.51
C VAL A 139 -28.85 -7.84 4.46
N ASP A 140 -28.88 -8.85 5.31
CA ASP A 140 -30.03 -9.71 5.53
C ASP A 140 -30.17 -10.01 7.04
N ASN A 141 -31.34 -9.80 7.63
CA ASN A 141 -31.62 -9.99 9.05
C ASN A 141 -30.60 -9.33 10.00
N GLN A 142 -30.21 -8.09 9.73
CA GLN A 142 -29.17 -7.36 10.48
C GLN A 142 -27.78 -8.03 10.45
N GLU A 143 -27.48 -8.75 9.38
CA GLU A 143 -26.16 -9.29 9.08
C GLU A 143 -25.70 -8.83 7.72
N LEU A 144 -24.49 -8.29 7.61
CA LEU A 144 -23.83 -8.04 6.34
C LEU A 144 -23.10 -9.31 5.94
N LYS A 145 -23.64 -10.05 4.98
CA LYS A 145 -23.17 -11.40 4.68
C LYS A 145 -23.07 -11.72 3.19
N ALA A 146 -22.25 -12.71 2.87
CA ALA A 146 -22.23 -13.41 1.59
C ALA A 146 -22.31 -14.92 1.83
N THR A 147 -23.31 -15.54 1.21
CA THR A 147 -23.46 -17.00 1.18
C THR A 147 -23.13 -17.50 -0.23
N PHE A 148 -22.18 -18.41 -0.35
CA PHE A 148 -21.71 -18.91 -1.65
C PHE A 148 -21.04 -20.27 -1.51
N GLU A 149 -20.80 -20.92 -2.64
CA GLU A 149 -20.10 -22.20 -2.72
C GLU A 149 -18.70 -22.02 -3.33
N ASN A 150 -17.68 -22.56 -2.66
CA ASN A 150 -16.34 -22.73 -3.21
C ASN A 150 -16.27 -24.11 -3.89
N LYS A 151 -16.23 -24.12 -5.21
CA LYS A 151 -16.14 -25.35 -6.04
C LYS A 151 -14.73 -25.92 -6.13
N GLY A 152 -13.74 -25.21 -5.55
CA GLY A 152 -12.38 -25.70 -5.44
C GLY A 152 -12.27 -26.99 -4.64
N THR A 153 -11.18 -27.74 -4.82
CA THR A 153 -10.93 -28.97 -4.09
C THR A 153 -10.24 -28.76 -2.73
N VAL A 154 -9.78 -27.52 -2.48
CA VAL A 154 -9.16 -27.07 -1.22
C VAL A 154 -9.70 -25.72 -0.81
N GLU A 155 -9.42 -25.34 0.43
CA GLU A 155 -9.70 -24.02 0.95
C GLU A 155 -8.83 -22.95 0.28
N THR A 156 -9.29 -21.70 0.35
CA THR A 156 -8.58 -20.56 -0.23
C THR A 156 -8.63 -19.33 0.67
N ASN A 157 -7.66 -18.48 0.52
CA ASN A 157 -7.51 -17.25 1.28
C ASN A 157 -8.18 -16.10 0.52
N PRO A 158 -9.25 -15.49 1.07
CA PRO A 158 -9.91 -14.35 0.44
C PRO A 158 -9.19 -13.03 0.73
N ILE A 159 -9.44 -12.06 -0.13
CA ILE A 159 -9.26 -10.64 0.16
C ILE A 159 -10.64 -10.05 0.45
N ILE A 160 -10.78 -9.35 1.57
CA ILE A 160 -12.03 -8.70 1.96
C ILE A 160 -11.79 -7.20 1.95
N ASP A 161 -12.53 -6.50 1.10
CA ASP A 161 -12.51 -5.05 0.98
C ASP A 161 -13.79 -4.46 1.58
N ILE A 162 -13.65 -3.51 2.50
CA ILE A 162 -14.76 -2.87 3.17
C ILE A 162 -14.64 -1.35 3.04
N LYS A 163 -15.70 -0.71 2.55
CA LYS A 163 -15.83 0.74 2.57
C LYS A 163 -16.75 1.14 3.71
N VAL A 164 -16.19 1.83 4.69
CA VAL A 164 -16.91 2.24 5.91
C VAL A 164 -17.90 3.34 5.61
N ALA A 165 -19.15 3.14 5.98
CA ALA A 165 -20.23 4.14 5.91
C ALA A 165 -20.55 4.75 7.29
N ASN A 166 -20.42 3.95 8.35
CA ASN A 166 -20.68 4.38 9.71
C ASN A 166 -19.46 4.10 10.60
N PRO A 167 -19.03 5.05 11.44
CA PRO A 167 -17.90 4.84 12.35
C PRO A 167 -18.12 3.65 13.27
N SER A 168 -17.05 2.91 13.56
CA SER A 168 -17.12 1.73 14.41
C SER A 168 -15.87 1.57 15.29
N PRO A 169 -16.01 1.09 16.54
CA PRO A 169 -14.89 0.74 17.42
C PRO A 169 -14.33 -0.66 17.14
N PHE A 170 -14.99 -1.45 16.28
CA PHE A 170 -14.55 -2.80 15.93
C PHE A 170 -15.06 -3.22 14.56
N LEU A 171 -14.41 -4.24 14.02
CA LEU A 171 -14.85 -4.98 12.84
C LEU A 171 -14.62 -6.46 13.10
N ASP A 172 -15.66 -7.25 12.93
CA ASP A 172 -15.58 -8.71 12.96
C ASP A 172 -15.89 -9.29 11.59
N VAL A 173 -15.16 -10.32 11.22
CA VAL A 173 -15.48 -11.19 10.08
C VAL A 173 -15.61 -12.59 10.60
N TRP A 174 -16.79 -13.19 10.44
CA TRP A 174 -17.12 -14.54 10.89
C TRP A 174 -17.22 -15.49 9.72
N ASN A 175 -16.69 -16.68 9.87
CA ASN A 175 -16.96 -17.82 9.02
C ASN A 175 -17.31 -19.02 9.91
N GLU A 176 -18.60 -19.29 10.07
CA GLU A 176 -19.13 -20.30 11.01
C GLU A 176 -18.62 -20.07 12.45
N ASP A 177 -17.74 -20.95 12.95
CA ASP A 177 -17.23 -20.92 14.33
C ASP A 177 -15.96 -20.09 14.51
N GLU A 178 -15.33 -19.67 13.41
CA GLU A 178 -14.11 -18.89 13.44
C GLU A 178 -14.38 -17.40 13.22
N TYR A 179 -13.67 -16.55 13.94
CA TYR A 179 -13.78 -15.12 13.77
C TYR A 179 -12.43 -14.43 13.61
N PHE A 180 -12.46 -13.36 12.87
CA PHE A 180 -11.40 -12.38 12.76
C PHE A 180 -11.91 -11.05 13.33
N ARG A 181 -11.11 -10.38 14.17
CA ARG A 181 -11.50 -9.14 14.83
C ARG A 181 -10.42 -8.08 14.74
N LEU A 182 -10.85 -6.86 14.42
CA LEU A 182 -10.08 -5.63 14.59
C LEU A 182 -10.78 -4.77 15.65
N GLY A 183 -9.99 -4.26 16.62
CA GLY A 183 -10.51 -3.44 17.70
C GLY A 183 -11.34 -4.19 18.72
N TYR A 184 -12.19 -3.48 19.43
CA TYR A 184 -12.95 -4.02 20.57
C TYR A 184 -14.44 -3.69 20.45
N PRO A 185 -15.35 -4.67 20.54
CA PRO A 185 -16.77 -4.42 20.61
C PRO A 185 -17.16 -3.70 21.91
N THR A 186 -18.18 -2.90 21.83
CA THR A 186 -18.66 -2.01 22.92
C THR A 186 -19.23 -2.69 24.14
N GLY A 187 -19.18 -4.01 24.25
CA GLY A 187 -19.81 -4.76 25.35
C GLY A 187 -19.27 -4.51 26.76
N VAL A 188 -18.16 -3.76 26.90
CA VAL A 188 -17.48 -3.52 28.18
C VAL A 188 -17.52 -2.05 28.60
N LYS A 189 -17.90 -1.12 27.73
CA LYS A 189 -17.87 0.33 27.98
C LYS A 189 -19.16 1.01 27.59
N THR A 190 -19.59 1.98 28.38
CA THR A 190 -20.91 2.57 28.30
C THR A 190 -21.04 3.72 27.30
N ARG A 191 -19.94 4.24 26.76
CA ARG A 191 -19.98 5.40 25.86
C ARG A 191 -18.98 5.24 24.71
N LEU A 192 -19.48 5.44 23.48
CA LEU A 192 -18.67 5.55 22.27
C LEU A 192 -18.18 6.98 22.11
N VAL A 193 -16.89 7.15 21.82
CA VAL A 193 -16.29 8.45 21.50
C VAL A 193 -15.39 8.34 20.29
N LYS A 194 -15.34 9.40 19.54
CA LYS A 194 -14.48 9.54 18.38
C LYS A 194 -13.12 10.03 18.86
N GLN A 195 -12.17 9.12 19.02
CA GLN A 195 -10.81 9.48 19.44
C GLN A 195 -10.12 10.36 18.41
N ASN A 196 -10.25 10.02 17.14
CA ASN A 196 -9.69 10.76 16.01
C ASN A 196 -10.87 11.29 15.18
N ASP A 197 -11.15 12.58 15.31
CA ASP A 197 -12.21 13.24 14.55
C ASP A 197 -11.63 13.78 13.26
N ARG A 198 -11.86 13.07 12.12
CA ARG A 198 -11.37 13.51 10.82
C ARG A 198 -12.14 14.73 10.34
N LEU A 199 -11.49 15.89 10.36
CA LEU A 199 -12.07 17.16 9.95
C LEU A 199 -11.84 17.48 8.48
N ILE A 200 -10.77 16.94 7.88
CA ILE A 200 -10.45 17.10 6.46
C ILE A 200 -10.01 15.76 5.88
N TRP A 201 -10.55 15.47 4.71
CA TRP A 201 -10.00 14.58 3.72
C TRP A 201 -10.20 15.24 2.36
N ASP A 202 -9.11 15.68 1.74
CA ASP A 202 -9.12 16.46 0.50
C ASP A 202 -8.12 15.85 -0.48
N GLU A 203 -8.63 15.28 -1.55
CA GLU A 203 -7.85 14.66 -2.63
C GLU A 203 -7.27 15.69 -3.61
N LEU A 204 -7.36 16.99 -3.26
CA LEU A 204 -6.82 18.12 -4.02
C LEU A 204 -7.19 18.15 -5.51
N ASN A 205 -8.41 17.70 -5.80
CA ASN A 205 -8.99 17.68 -7.12
C ASN A 205 -9.63 19.02 -7.54
N SER A 206 -9.68 20.00 -6.62
CA SER A 206 -10.20 21.34 -6.81
C SER A 206 -9.46 22.35 -5.96
N LEU A 207 -9.22 23.56 -6.49
CA LEU A 207 -8.69 24.66 -5.69
C LEU A 207 -9.67 25.18 -4.63
N THR A 208 -10.96 24.91 -4.75
CA THR A 208 -11.96 25.25 -3.74
C THR A 208 -12.03 24.10 -2.71
N PRO A 209 -11.98 24.35 -1.40
CA PRO A 209 -12.11 25.64 -0.70
C PRO A 209 -10.78 26.30 -0.29
N TRP A 210 -9.70 26.03 -0.97
CA TRP A 210 -8.40 26.64 -0.72
C TRP A 210 -8.33 28.07 -1.25
N THR A 211 -7.56 28.93 -0.57
CA THR A 211 -7.30 30.31 -0.97
C THR A 211 -5.83 30.56 -1.18
N SER A 212 -5.47 31.30 -2.21
CA SER A 212 -4.07 31.68 -2.46
C SER A 212 -3.55 32.57 -1.33
N VAL A 213 -2.32 32.30 -0.90
CA VAL A 213 -1.60 33.16 0.02
C VAL A 213 -0.87 34.23 -0.78
N THR A 214 -0.87 35.46 -0.29
CA THR A 214 -0.12 36.57 -0.87
C THR A 214 0.85 37.13 0.17
N GLY A 215 2.04 37.59 -0.29
CA GLY A 215 3.05 38.13 0.58
C GLY A 215 3.93 37.05 1.20
N GLN A 216 4.10 37.05 2.51
CA GLN A 216 4.99 36.11 3.21
C GLN A 216 4.20 35.09 4.03
N ILE A 217 4.68 33.85 4.05
CA ILE A 217 4.21 32.79 4.92
C ILE A 217 5.42 32.11 5.58
N GLY A 218 5.51 32.21 6.91
CA GLY A 218 6.72 31.82 7.62
C GLY A 218 7.93 32.53 7.07
N VAL A 219 8.93 31.80 6.58
CA VAL A 219 10.16 32.33 5.99
C VAL A 219 10.11 32.39 4.45
N TYR A 220 8.99 32.05 3.83
CA TYR A 220 8.84 31.91 2.39
C TYR A 220 8.05 33.07 1.78
N LYS A 221 8.42 33.46 0.59
CA LYS A 221 7.66 34.41 -0.21
C LYS A 221 6.61 33.68 -1.03
N SER A 222 5.35 33.94 -0.75
CA SER A 222 4.27 33.42 -1.59
C SER A 222 4.15 34.23 -2.87
N SER A 223 4.43 33.59 -4.01
CA SER A 223 4.37 34.17 -5.35
C SER A 223 3.96 33.10 -6.38
N GLY A 224 3.59 33.50 -7.58
CA GLY A 224 3.17 32.58 -8.60
C GLY A 224 1.74 32.07 -8.42
N LYS A 225 1.42 30.95 -9.03
CA LYS A 225 0.08 30.37 -9.04
C LYS A 225 0.12 28.86 -8.88
N MET A 226 -0.84 28.32 -8.13
CA MET A 226 -1.13 26.91 -8.01
C MET A 226 -2.20 26.50 -9.02
N LYS A 227 -2.09 25.28 -9.53
CA LYS A 227 -3.14 24.64 -10.35
C LYS A 227 -3.40 23.21 -9.87
N VAL A 228 -4.53 22.66 -10.33
CA VAL A 228 -4.82 21.22 -10.20
C VAL A 228 -4.21 20.50 -11.40
N TRP A 229 -3.42 19.46 -11.14
CA TRP A 229 -2.88 18.57 -12.16
C TRP A 229 -3.80 17.36 -12.33
N GLU A 230 -4.29 17.17 -13.55
CA GLU A 230 -5.12 16.02 -13.97
C GLU A 230 -6.26 15.63 -13.00
N GLY A 231 -6.72 16.58 -12.18
CA GLY A 231 -7.83 16.36 -11.25
C GLY A 231 -7.47 15.64 -9.95
N TYR A 232 -6.18 15.48 -9.60
CA TYR A 232 -5.79 14.74 -8.40
C TYR A 232 -4.63 15.33 -7.57
N ALA A 233 -3.98 16.40 -8.00
CA ALA A 233 -2.88 16.99 -7.25
C ALA A 233 -2.77 18.50 -7.41
N PHE A 234 -2.29 19.18 -6.38
CA PHE A 234 -1.82 20.56 -6.49
C PHE A 234 -0.38 20.60 -6.97
N THR A 235 -0.09 21.46 -7.94
CA THR A 235 1.25 21.71 -8.49
C THR A 235 1.36 23.18 -8.92
N PRO A 236 2.56 23.76 -9.00
CA PRO A 236 2.72 25.10 -9.51
C PRO A 236 2.29 25.22 -10.99
N GLU A 237 1.43 26.18 -11.28
CA GLU A 237 1.29 26.70 -12.63
C GLU A 237 2.47 27.62 -12.97
N SER A 238 2.92 28.39 -11.96
CA SER A 238 4.12 29.20 -12.00
C SER A 238 4.67 29.39 -10.59
N TYR A 239 5.98 29.43 -10.44
CA TYR A 239 6.65 29.72 -9.17
C TYR A 239 6.70 31.22 -8.83
N GLY A 240 6.34 32.09 -9.80
CA GLY A 240 6.48 33.53 -9.66
C GLY A 240 7.94 33.97 -9.75
N THR A 241 8.26 35.07 -9.08
CA THR A 241 9.63 35.65 -9.08
C THR A 241 10.14 35.74 -7.66
N GLY A 242 11.32 35.16 -7.41
CA GLY A 242 12.14 35.38 -6.21
C GLY A 242 13.33 36.29 -6.51
N ALA A 243 13.86 36.93 -5.50
CA ALA A 243 15.06 37.75 -5.58
C ALA A 243 16.23 37.06 -4.84
N GLY A 244 17.39 36.93 -5.49
CA GLY A 244 18.62 36.46 -4.83
C GLY A 244 18.45 35.07 -4.17
N ASP A 245 18.67 35.04 -2.86
CA ASP A 245 18.65 33.83 -2.04
C ASP A 245 17.28 33.56 -1.37
N GLU A 246 16.19 33.91 -2.05
CA GLU A 246 14.84 33.81 -1.51
C GLU A 246 14.15 32.54 -1.96
N TRP A 247 13.56 31.79 -1.01
CA TRP A 247 12.64 30.71 -1.30
C TRP A 247 11.28 31.29 -1.65
N HIS A 248 10.78 31.00 -2.85
CA HIS A 248 9.54 31.56 -3.37
C HIS A 248 8.71 30.55 -4.15
N GLY A 249 7.41 30.75 -4.18
CA GLY A 249 6.48 29.91 -4.95
C GLY A 249 5.05 30.02 -4.45
N PRO A 250 4.11 29.34 -5.10
CA PRO A 250 2.71 29.44 -4.74
C PRO A 250 2.38 28.68 -3.46
N PHE A 251 1.59 29.33 -2.61
CA PHE A 251 0.97 28.72 -1.44
C PHE A 251 -0.55 28.86 -1.51
N MET A 252 -1.20 27.79 -1.07
CA MET A 252 -2.64 27.75 -0.83
C MET A 252 -2.91 27.47 0.63
N LYS A 253 -3.91 28.12 1.23
CA LYS A 253 -4.32 27.84 2.62
C LYS A 253 -5.81 27.53 2.73
N ARG A 254 -6.16 26.74 3.73
CA ARG A 254 -7.52 26.35 4.05
C ARG A 254 -7.76 26.40 5.55
N THR A 255 -8.90 26.94 5.95
CA THR A 255 -9.34 26.85 7.34
C THR A 255 -9.81 25.45 7.65
N ILE A 256 -9.41 24.91 8.81
CA ILE A 256 -9.88 23.61 9.29
C ILE A 256 -11.30 23.79 9.85
N PRO A 257 -12.31 23.07 9.30
CA PRO A 257 -13.66 23.10 9.86
C PRO A 257 -13.61 22.61 11.30
N ASN A 258 -14.02 23.44 12.23
CA ASN A 258 -14.06 23.04 13.64
C ASN A 258 -15.32 23.58 14.32
N THR A 259 -16.29 22.70 14.48
CA THR A 259 -17.54 22.98 15.20
C THR A 259 -17.45 22.68 16.70
N ALA A 260 -16.37 22.04 17.16
CA ALA A 260 -16.22 21.48 18.50
C ALA A 260 -15.12 22.15 19.35
N GLY A 261 -14.82 23.45 19.11
CA GLY A 261 -13.87 24.20 19.92
C GLY A 261 -12.42 24.13 19.43
N VAL A 262 -11.48 24.34 20.33
CA VAL A 262 -10.04 24.49 20.03
C VAL A 262 -9.41 23.16 19.62
N ILE A 263 -8.57 23.17 18.58
CA ILE A 263 -7.81 21.98 18.15
C ILE A 263 -6.43 22.05 18.80
N GLN A 264 -6.27 21.33 19.90
CA GLN A 264 -5.01 21.28 20.64
C GLN A 264 -4.19 20.09 20.19
N ASP A 265 -4.79 18.90 20.19
CA ASP A 265 -4.17 17.66 19.76
C ASP A 265 -4.67 17.26 18.37
N PHE A 266 -3.78 16.83 17.52
CA PHE A 266 -4.09 16.60 16.11
C PHE A 266 -3.16 15.56 15.46
N ARG A 267 -3.59 15.10 14.30
CA ARG A 267 -2.77 14.40 13.30
C ARG A 267 -3.01 15.03 11.93
N LEU A 268 -1.94 15.31 11.22
CA LEU A 268 -1.94 15.66 9.80
C LEU A 268 -1.22 14.56 9.04
N ASP A 269 -1.73 14.19 7.87
CA ASP A 269 -1.12 13.23 6.97
C ASP A 269 -1.30 13.75 5.54
N VAL A 270 -0.22 13.87 4.78
CA VAL A 270 -0.21 14.47 3.45
C VAL A 270 0.57 13.60 2.49
N GLN A 271 -0.07 13.21 1.40
CA GLN A 271 0.59 12.49 0.31
C GLN A 271 1.24 13.49 -0.64
N MET A 272 2.50 13.20 -1.00
CA MET A 272 3.32 14.06 -1.84
C MET A 272 4.12 13.25 -2.84
N SER A 273 4.35 13.86 -4.02
CA SER A 273 5.36 13.41 -4.98
C SER A 273 6.37 14.54 -5.20
N PHE A 274 7.64 14.19 -5.10
CA PHE A 274 8.75 15.12 -5.24
C PHE A 274 9.91 14.48 -6.00
N ARG A 275 10.38 15.14 -7.06
CA ARG A 275 11.52 14.67 -7.84
C ARG A 275 12.35 15.84 -8.35
N SER A 276 13.64 15.79 -8.05
CA SER A 276 14.69 16.57 -8.67
C SER A 276 15.53 15.62 -9.55
N SER A 277 15.68 15.89 -10.82
CA SER A 277 16.42 15.02 -11.74
C SER A 277 17.76 15.57 -12.17
N HIS A 278 18.18 16.68 -11.58
CA HIS A 278 19.43 17.35 -11.94
C HIS A 278 20.00 18.13 -10.76
N TRP A 279 21.31 18.03 -10.60
CA TRP A 279 22.06 18.61 -9.46
C TRP A 279 21.86 20.12 -9.20
N ASN A 280 21.45 20.90 -10.20
CA ASN A 280 21.24 22.35 -10.07
C ASN A 280 19.78 22.75 -9.81
N ARG A 281 18.87 21.79 -9.68
CA ARG A 281 17.47 22.05 -9.38
C ARG A 281 17.26 22.09 -7.88
N MET A 282 16.63 23.14 -7.42
CA MET A 282 16.31 23.31 -6.00
C MET A 282 14.81 23.56 -5.82
N GLY A 283 14.23 22.93 -4.81
CA GLY A 283 12.82 23.12 -4.54
C GLY A 283 12.37 22.41 -3.28
N LYS A 284 11.15 22.74 -2.87
CA LYS A 284 10.46 22.08 -1.77
C LYS A 284 8.97 21.92 -2.08
N THR A 285 8.42 20.82 -1.61
CA THR A 285 6.97 20.66 -1.42
C THR A 285 6.70 20.74 0.08
N VAL A 286 5.89 21.69 0.49
CA VAL A 286 5.73 22.09 1.90
C VAL A 286 4.29 21.97 2.35
N VAL A 287 4.08 21.49 3.57
CA VAL A 287 2.82 21.61 4.30
C VAL A 287 3.06 22.25 5.66
N MET A 288 2.19 23.16 6.05
CA MET A 288 2.25 23.85 7.32
C MET A 288 0.92 23.81 8.05
N LEU A 289 0.99 23.73 9.36
CA LEU A 289 -0.14 24.03 10.23
C LEU A 289 0.03 25.44 10.82
N LEU A 290 -1.04 26.20 10.75
CA LEU A 290 -1.07 27.59 11.16
C LEU A 290 -2.06 27.79 12.30
N ASP A 291 -1.79 28.80 13.13
CA ASP A 291 -2.77 29.31 14.09
C ASP A 291 -3.85 30.20 13.41
N ALA A 292 -4.74 30.78 14.19
CA ALA A 292 -5.80 31.66 13.68
C ALA A 292 -5.25 32.94 13.03
N ASN A 293 -4.04 33.38 13.41
CA ASN A 293 -3.39 34.59 12.93
C ASN A 293 -2.38 34.35 11.81
N ASP A 294 -2.41 33.15 11.18
CA ASP A 294 -1.49 32.72 10.13
C ASP A 294 -0.01 32.54 10.59
N ASN A 295 0.25 32.44 11.89
CA ASN A 295 1.59 32.10 12.38
C ASN A 295 1.81 30.58 12.20
N VAL A 296 3.00 30.23 11.70
CA VAL A 296 3.38 28.83 11.51
C VAL A 296 3.57 28.15 12.89
N ILE A 297 2.96 26.99 13.06
CA ILE A 297 3.13 26.12 14.23
C ILE A 297 4.15 25.03 13.91
N VAL A 298 3.96 24.37 12.79
CA VAL A 298 4.80 23.26 12.31
C VAL A 298 4.84 23.25 10.80
N GLU A 299 5.99 22.89 10.27
CA GLU A 299 6.26 22.73 8.84
C GLU A 299 6.82 21.34 8.59
N LEU A 300 6.29 20.67 7.58
CA LEU A 300 6.88 19.47 6.97
C LEU A 300 7.19 19.76 5.51
N ALA A 301 8.30 19.24 5.01
CA ALA A 301 8.65 19.37 3.60
C ALA A 301 9.39 18.14 3.07
N MET A 302 9.21 17.88 1.79
CA MET A 302 10.18 17.16 0.98
C MET A 302 10.98 18.21 0.20
N ALA A 303 12.31 18.20 0.35
CA ALA A 303 13.17 19.27 -0.10
C ALA A 303 14.43 18.75 -0.81
N ASP A 304 14.86 19.46 -1.85
CA ASP A 304 16.21 19.40 -2.38
C ASP A 304 16.79 20.81 -2.32
N GLU A 305 17.77 20.99 -1.44
CA GLU A 305 18.43 22.28 -1.14
C GLU A 305 19.89 22.31 -1.62
N TYR A 306 20.34 21.28 -2.35
CA TYR A 306 21.73 21.12 -2.72
C TYR A 306 21.99 21.47 -4.18
N MET A 307 22.95 22.38 -4.41
CA MET A 307 23.37 22.81 -5.75
C MET A 307 24.43 21.93 -6.40
N SER A 308 24.91 20.89 -5.71
CA SER A 308 26.04 20.08 -6.17
C SER A 308 25.70 18.62 -6.45
N HIS A 309 24.57 18.17 -5.98
CA HIS A 309 24.10 16.79 -6.15
C HIS A 309 22.61 16.72 -5.85
N GLU A 310 21.95 15.73 -6.39
CA GLU A 310 20.55 15.41 -6.10
C GLU A 310 20.46 14.74 -4.73
N MET A 311 19.77 15.36 -3.77
CA MET A 311 19.54 14.79 -2.46
C MET A 311 18.21 15.28 -1.88
N THR A 312 17.21 14.43 -1.89
CA THR A 312 15.90 14.73 -1.31
C THR A 312 15.91 14.43 0.18
N THR A 313 15.51 15.40 1.00
CA THR A 313 15.36 15.26 2.45
C THR A 313 13.91 15.46 2.88
N GLY A 314 13.51 14.71 3.90
CA GLY A 314 12.27 14.94 4.66
C GLY A 314 12.57 15.87 5.82
N GLN A 315 11.95 17.05 5.83
CA GLN A 315 12.20 18.11 6.82
C GLN A 315 11.01 18.28 7.76
N ALA A 316 11.29 18.43 9.06
CA ALA A 316 10.29 18.78 10.06
C ALA A 316 10.81 19.91 10.96
N ILE A 317 10.04 20.99 11.05
CA ILE A 317 10.41 22.20 11.77
C ILE A 317 9.23 22.64 12.63
N ILE A 318 9.48 22.91 13.91
CA ILE A 318 8.51 23.56 14.80
C ILE A 318 8.90 25.03 14.91
N ASP A 319 7.95 25.92 14.64
CA ASP A 319 8.15 27.35 14.80
C ASP A 319 7.69 27.80 16.21
N SER A 320 8.56 28.44 16.95
CA SER A 320 8.29 28.96 18.30
C SER A 320 8.12 30.49 18.33
N GLY A 321 7.43 31.03 17.29
CA GLY A 321 7.17 32.48 17.23
C GLY A 321 8.36 33.30 16.74
N GLY A 322 9.07 32.79 15.74
CA GLY A 322 10.22 33.39 15.07
C GLY A 322 11.54 32.65 15.31
N SER A 323 11.55 31.63 16.19
CA SER A 323 12.67 30.73 16.36
C SER A 323 12.33 29.36 15.81
N ARG A 324 12.88 28.98 14.68
CA ARG A 324 12.64 27.69 14.01
C ARG A 324 13.49 26.60 14.64
N LYS A 325 12.83 25.60 15.20
CA LYS A 325 13.48 24.41 15.75
C LYS A 325 13.41 23.25 14.75
N TRP A 326 14.55 22.88 14.22
CA TRP A 326 14.69 21.69 13.39
C TRP A 326 14.55 20.43 14.22
N ILE A 327 13.63 19.54 13.81
CA ILE A 327 13.38 18.24 14.43
C ILE A 327 13.92 17.12 13.53
N ALA A 328 13.78 17.27 12.23
CA ALA A 328 14.24 16.32 11.24
C ALA A 328 14.78 17.03 10.00
N ASP A 329 15.84 16.48 9.44
CA ASP A 329 16.37 16.72 8.10
C ASP A 329 16.98 15.39 7.65
N GLU A 330 16.15 14.53 7.04
CA GLU A 330 16.40 13.10 6.90
C GLU A 330 16.38 12.67 5.43
N THR A 331 17.41 11.95 5.01
CA THR A 331 17.49 11.34 3.67
C THR A 331 16.94 9.93 3.61
N GLY A 332 16.56 9.36 4.75
CA GLY A 332 16.23 7.94 4.91
C GLY A 332 17.47 7.10 5.25
N MET A 333 17.51 5.85 4.80
CA MET A 333 18.62 4.93 5.13
C MET A 333 19.95 5.29 4.44
N LYS A 334 19.88 5.95 3.28
CA LYS A 334 21.02 6.44 2.48
C LYS A 334 20.69 7.83 1.97
N SER A 335 21.70 8.56 1.47
CA SER A 335 21.54 9.91 0.94
C SER A 335 20.59 10.03 -0.25
N ASP A 336 20.34 8.94 -0.97
CA ASP A 336 19.49 8.87 -2.15
C ASP A 336 18.13 8.17 -1.91
N THR A 337 17.86 7.71 -0.67
CA THR A 337 16.66 6.92 -0.36
C THR A 337 15.38 7.66 -0.71
N PHE A 338 15.31 8.96 -0.42
CA PHE A 338 14.13 9.77 -0.70
C PHE A 338 14.16 10.45 -2.08
N ASN A 339 15.21 10.27 -2.90
CA ASN A 339 15.17 10.70 -4.31
C ASN A 339 14.01 10.00 -5.03
N ASP A 340 13.37 10.67 -6.01
CA ASP A 340 12.13 10.20 -6.62
C ASP A 340 11.05 9.84 -5.57
N PHE A 341 10.82 10.74 -4.62
CA PHE A 341 9.85 10.52 -3.55
C PHE A 341 8.43 10.48 -4.09
N ARG A 342 7.69 9.43 -3.79
CA ARG A 342 6.25 9.36 -3.75
C ARG A 342 5.86 8.64 -2.49
N GLY A 343 5.10 9.30 -1.63
CA GLY A 343 4.80 8.78 -0.31
C GLY A 343 4.03 9.78 0.52
N HIS A 344 4.08 9.64 1.84
CA HIS A 344 3.40 10.58 2.71
C HIS A 344 4.29 11.11 3.84
N VAL A 345 3.97 12.31 4.27
CA VAL A 345 4.55 12.98 5.42
C VAL A 345 3.45 13.22 6.44
N ALA A 346 3.74 12.95 7.71
CA ALA A 346 2.74 13.11 8.75
C ALA A 346 3.33 13.74 10.01
N VAL A 347 2.48 14.46 10.75
CA VAL A 347 2.79 14.98 12.08
C VAL A 347 1.60 14.78 12.99
N ALA A 348 1.89 14.41 14.24
CA ALA A 348 0.89 14.39 15.30
C ALA A 348 1.41 15.08 16.54
N ARG A 349 0.50 15.75 17.25
CA ARG A 349 0.73 16.32 18.58
C ARG A 349 -0.27 15.74 19.58
N ARG A 350 0.25 15.29 20.72
CA ARG A 350 -0.55 14.85 21.86
C ARG A 350 0.01 15.46 23.14
N GLY A 351 -0.62 16.49 23.62
CA GLY A 351 -0.09 17.30 24.72
C GLY A 351 1.27 17.88 24.34
N LYS A 352 2.31 17.50 25.08
CA LYS A 352 3.69 17.93 24.85
C LYS A 352 4.48 17.07 23.85
N GLU A 353 3.90 15.96 23.42
CA GLU A 353 4.58 14.99 22.55
C GLU A 353 4.25 15.23 21.09
N TRP A 354 5.30 15.26 20.27
CA TRP A 354 5.23 15.39 18.83
C TRP A 354 5.85 14.17 18.17
N SER A 355 5.20 13.69 17.13
CA SER A 355 5.74 12.65 16.26
C SER A 355 5.69 13.09 14.81
N PHE A 356 6.74 12.80 14.07
CA PHE A 356 6.93 13.12 12.67
C PHE A 356 7.23 11.85 11.92
N PHE A 357 6.62 11.67 10.76
CA PHE A 357 6.74 10.48 9.95
C PHE A 357 6.95 10.86 8.50
N PHE A 358 7.92 10.24 7.86
CA PHE A 358 8.20 10.35 6.43
C PHE A 358 8.25 8.95 5.87
N SER A 359 7.44 8.64 4.87
CA SER A 359 7.43 7.34 4.25
C SER A 359 7.40 7.45 2.74
N LYS A 360 8.32 6.74 2.08
CA LYS A 360 8.31 6.56 0.64
C LYS A 360 7.60 5.25 0.31
N TYR A 361 6.72 5.29 -0.67
CA TYR A 361 6.00 4.11 -1.14
C TYR A 361 6.88 3.23 -2.02
N ARG A 362 6.59 1.94 -1.99
CA ARG A 362 7.09 0.99 -2.99
C ARG A 362 6.62 1.41 -4.37
N LYS A 363 7.53 1.36 -5.35
CA LYS A 363 7.25 1.77 -6.73
C LYS A 363 5.92 1.18 -7.24
N ASN A 364 5.09 2.04 -7.83
CA ASN A 364 3.76 1.72 -8.38
C ASN A 364 2.74 1.17 -7.36
N THR A 365 2.91 1.47 -6.08
CA THR A 365 1.97 1.11 -5.03
C THR A 365 1.78 2.29 -4.06
N GLU A 366 0.85 2.14 -3.12
CA GLU A 366 0.68 3.03 -1.97
C GLU A 366 1.02 2.30 -0.66
N ILE A 367 1.95 1.36 -0.73
CA ILE A 367 2.44 0.60 0.42
C ILE A 367 3.76 1.21 0.87
N ASP A 368 3.86 1.52 2.16
CA ASP A 368 5.08 2.03 2.78
C ASP A 368 6.23 1.02 2.59
N ASP A 369 7.34 1.51 2.04
CA ASP A 369 8.54 0.70 1.80
C ASP A 369 9.69 1.13 2.72
N THR A 370 9.97 2.43 2.76
CA THR A 370 11.03 3.00 3.57
C THR A 370 10.49 4.19 4.35
N TRP A 371 10.72 4.20 5.65
CA TRP A 371 10.21 5.27 6.52
C TRP A 371 11.21 5.73 7.56
N VAL A 372 11.01 6.96 8.03
CA VAL A 372 11.72 7.58 9.16
C VAL A 372 10.68 8.13 10.14
N VAL A 373 10.89 7.86 11.42
CA VAL A 373 10.09 8.44 12.51
C VAL A 373 11.01 9.30 13.39
N ARG A 374 10.54 10.49 13.74
CA ARG A 374 11.18 11.33 14.73
C ARG A 374 10.16 11.77 15.77
N THR A 375 10.58 11.78 17.02
CA THR A 375 9.75 12.23 18.14
C THR A 375 10.45 13.38 18.87
N TRP A 376 9.66 14.28 19.38
CA TRP A 376 10.15 15.34 20.24
C TRP A 376 9.13 15.63 21.35
N ARG A 377 9.62 15.94 22.54
CA ARG A 377 8.80 16.33 23.69
C ARG A 377 9.29 17.65 24.27
N ASP A 378 8.38 18.56 24.54
CA ASP A 378 8.69 19.79 25.26
C ASP A 378 8.67 19.55 26.76
N GLU A 379 9.79 19.05 27.28
CA GLU A 379 9.95 18.71 28.70
C GLU A 379 9.75 19.90 29.63
N SER A 380 10.21 21.09 29.20
CA SER A 380 10.27 22.28 30.03
C SER A 380 9.04 23.21 29.89
N ASP A 381 8.04 22.84 29.08
CA ASP A 381 6.94 23.75 28.71
C ASP A 381 7.38 25.11 28.16
N SER A 382 8.58 25.17 27.62
CA SER A 382 9.19 26.41 27.17
C SER A 382 8.75 26.82 25.76
N ASN A 383 8.18 25.88 25.00
CA ASN A 383 7.78 26.15 23.64
C ASN A 383 6.28 26.50 23.57
N PRO A 384 5.94 27.74 23.19
CA PRO A 384 4.53 28.15 23.08
C PRO A 384 3.76 27.35 22.01
N MET A 385 4.45 26.63 21.10
CA MET A 385 3.79 25.81 20.09
C MET A 385 3.11 24.56 20.67
N THR A 386 3.58 24.06 21.81
CA THR A 386 2.97 22.93 22.49
C THR A 386 1.52 23.21 22.91
N SER A 387 1.20 24.46 23.24
CA SER A 387 -0.14 24.89 23.65
C SER A 387 -0.89 25.69 22.57
N ARG A 388 -0.27 26.06 21.44
CA ARG A 388 -0.90 26.87 20.40
C ARG A 388 -1.92 26.06 19.59
N PRO A 389 -3.18 26.52 19.53
CA PRO A 389 -4.21 25.83 18.73
C PRO A 389 -3.95 25.92 17.24
N VAL A 390 -4.24 24.82 16.53
CA VAL A 390 -4.23 24.79 15.07
C VAL A 390 -5.57 25.30 14.53
N ALA A 391 -5.53 26.13 13.49
CA ALA A 391 -6.71 26.69 12.84
C ALA A 391 -6.73 26.49 11.33
N LYS A 392 -5.57 26.42 10.68
CA LYS A 392 -5.46 26.39 9.21
C LYS A 392 -4.37 25.43 8.78
N ILE A 393 -4.51 24.92 7.55
CA ILE A 393 -3.47 24.19 6.81
C ILE A 393 -3.05 25.07 5.65
N ALA A 394 -1.74 25.17 5.41
CA ALA A 394 -1.18 25.74 4.19
C ALA A 394 -0.33 24.70 3.47
N VAL A 395 -0.40 24.68 2.15
CA VAL A 395 0.40 23.83 1.27
C VAL A 395 1.08 24.69 0.21
N GLY A 396 2.30 24.33 -0.17
CA GLY A 396 3.04 25.11 -1.14
C GLY A 396 4.11 24.30 -1.87
N CYS A 397 4.48 24.80 -3.03
CA CYS A 397 5.60 24.29 -3.80
C CYS A 397 6.50 25.47 -4.14
N ILE A 398 7.77 25.41 -3.77
CA ILE A 398 8.69 26.54 -3.84
C ILE A 398 9.99 26.18 -4.54
N ALA A 399 10.59 27.18 -5.16
CA ALA A 399 11.91 27.16 -5.80
C ALA A 399 12.83 28.15 -5.09
N TYR A 400 14.13 28.05 -5.33
CA TYR A 400 15.14 28.89 -4.72
C TYR A 400 15.74 29.89 -5.72
N GLY A 401 15.57 31.17 -5.46
CA GLY A 401 16.13 32.24 -6.25
C GLY A 401 15.85 32.13 -7.75
N ALA A 402 16.92 32.14 -8.54
CA ALA A 402 16.85 31.95 -10.00
C ALA A 402 17.15 30.51 -10.44
N ASN A 403 17.33 29.56 -9.52
CA ASN A 403 17.60 28.17 -9.85
C ASN A 403 16.40 27.53 -10.56
N PRO A 404 16.65 26.61 -11.51
CA PRO A 404 15.58 25.83 -12.10
C PRO A 404 14.80 25.08 -10.99
N PRO A 405 13.47 25.10 -11.02
CA PRO A 405 12.69 24.35 -10.06
C PRO A 405 12.82 22.83 -10.29
N VAL A 406 12.46 22.06 -9.28
CA VAL A 406 12.38 20.60 -9.36
C VAL A 406 11.36 20.14 -10.40
N ASP A 407 11.52 18.91 -10.93
CA ASP A 407 10.69 18.40 -12.03
C ASP A 407 9.27 18.06 -11.59
N ILE A 408 9.12 17.50 -10.39
CA ILE A 408 7.84 17.13 -9.80
C ILE A 408 7.76 17.74 -8.40
N ALA A 409 6.71 18.49 -8.17
CA ALA A 409 6.31 19.01 -6.88
C ALA A 409 4.78 18.90 -6.82
N PHE A 410 4.27 17.76 -6.35
CA PHE A 410 2.85 17.48 -6.23
C PHE A 410 2.45 17.29 -4.77
N ILE A 411 1.29 17.81 -4.43
CA ILE A 411 0.59 17.51 -3.18
C ILE A 411 -0.71 16.81 -3.61
N GLU A 412 -0.89 15.54 -3.20
CA GLU A 412 -1.90 14.65 -3.79
C GLU A 412 -3.10 14.43 -2.86
N ASP A 413 -2.90 14.42 -1.55
CA ASP A 413 -3.97 14.16 -0.57
C ASP A 413 -3.63 14.84 0.76
N VAL A 414 -4.63 15.41 1.42
CA VAL A 414 -4.50 16.04 2.74
C VAL A 414 -5.56 15.48 3.67
N LYS A 415 -5.13 14.83 4.74
CA LYS A 415 -5.99 14.32 5.80
C LYS A 415 -5.64 14.98 7.12
N PHE A 416 -6.64 15.46 7.83
CA PHE A 416 -6.45 16.09 9.13
C PHE A 416 -7.47 15.59 10.16
N TRP A 417 -6.97 15.21 11.33
CA TRP A 417 -7.77 14.75 12.46
C TRP A 417 -7.52 15.61 13.70
N LYS A 418 -8.60 15.93 14.39
CA LYS A 418 -8.55 16.36 15.77
C LYS A 418 -8.46 15.11 16.65
N ILE A 419 -7.54 15.10 17.61
CA ILE A 419 -7.41 14.05 18.61
C ILE A 419 -8.16 14.51 19.86
N ASN A 420 -9.11 13.71 20.33
CA ASN A 420 -9.87 13.96 21.54
C ASN A 420 -9.29 13.19 22.71
N THR A 421 -9.23 13.81 23.89
CA THR A 421 -8.86 13.15 25.14
C THR A 421 -9.98 12.18 25.53
N LEU A 422 -9.61 10.93 25.80
CA LEU A 422 -10.56 9.90 26.23
C LEU A 422 -10.56 9.77 27.73
N THR A 423 -11.75 9.53 28.30
CA THR A 423 -11.90 9.09 29.69
C THR A 423 -11.78 7.56 29.76
N ILE A 424 -11.55 7.01 30.98
CA ILE A 424 -11.32 5.56 31.19
C ILE A 424 -12.50 4.71 30.68
N ASP A 425 -13.73 5.26 30.68
CA ASP A 425 -14.95 4.55 30.29
C ASP A 425 -15.35 4.73 28.82
N GLU A 426 -14.51 5.42 28.01
CA GLU A 426 -14.83 5.71 26.61
C GLU A 426 -14.13 4.72 25.67
N THR A 427 -14.88 4.20 24.69
CA THR A 427 -14.33 3.33 23.64
C THR A 427 -14.19 4.15 22.35
N PRO A 428 -12.96 4.31 21.81
CA PRO A 428 -12.75 5.09 20.60
C PRO A 428 -13.30 4.35 19.37
N TYR A 429 -13.81 5.13 18.41
CA TYR A 429 -13.93 4.63 17.05
C TYR A 429 -12.52 4.41 16.45
N ILE A 430 -12.31 3.28 15.82
CA ILE A 430 -11.07 2.97 15.09
C ILE A 430 -11.26 3.08 13.57
N PHE A 431 -12.50 3.03 13.11
CA PHE A 431 -12.88 3.25 11.73
C PHE A 431 -13.75 4.48 11.60
N ASP A 432 -13.49 5.30 10.61
CA ASP A 432 -14.28 6.50 10.30
C ASP A 432 -15.02 6.37 8.97
N THR A 433 -16.05 7.18 8.78
CA THR A 433 -16.81 7.20 7.52
C THR A 433 -15.88 7.48 6.33
N GLY A 434 -15.99 6.64 5.31
CA GLY A 434 -15.18 6.70 4.08
C GLY A 434 -13.88 5.90 4.15
N ASP A 435 -13.47 5.36 5.31
CA ASP A 435 -12.29 4.50 5.39
C ASP A 435 -12.45 3.27 4.51
N ARG A 436 -11.32 2.85 3.93
CA ARG A 436 -11.21 1.62 3.16
C ARG A 436 -10.36 0.63 3.94
N ILE A 437 -10.97 -0.47 4.34
CA ILE A 437 -10.31 -1.55 5.07
C ILE A 437 -10.10 -2.69 4.09
N GLN A 438 -8.86 -3.18 3.99
CA GLN A 438 -8.54 -4.38 3.23
C GLN A 438 -7.93 -5.42 4.16
N ILE A 439 -8.49 -6.62 4.11
CA ILE A 439 -8.01 -7.81 4.84
C ILE A 439 -7.52 -8.80 3.79
N ASP A 440 -6.20 -8.88 3.60
CA ASP A 440 -5.53 -9.86 2.74
C ASP A 440 -5.14 -11.05 3.61
N THR A 441 -5.91 -12.12 3.52
CA THR A 441 -5.72 -13.27 4.39
C THR A 441 -4.55 -14.16 3.96
N GLU A 442 -4.13 -14.08 2.70
CA GLU A 442 -2.97 -14.83 2.19
C GLU A 442 -1.65 -14.24 2.71
N ARG A 443 -1.56 -12.92 2.75
CA ARG A 443 -0.39 -12.21 3.27
C ARG A 443 -0.45 -11.95 4.76
N SER A 444 -1.57 -12.29 5.40
CA SER A 444 -1.86 -11.94 6.80
C SER A 444 -1.72 -10.43 7.04
N LEU A 445 -2.19 -9.63 6.10
CA LEU A 445 -2.07 -8.18 6.08
C LEU A 445 -3.45 -7.53 6.27
N VAL A 446 -3.48 -6.50 7.10
CA VAL A 446 -4.64 -5.61 7.26
C VAL A 446 -4.20 -4.20 6.97
N THR A 447 -4.93 -3.51 6.11
CA THR A 447 -4.70 -2.09 5.85
C THR A 447 -5.96 -1.26 6.06
N ILE A 448 -5.78 -0.03 6.53
CA ILE A 448 -6.83 1.00 6.56
C ILE A 448 -6.29 2.16 5.74
N ASN A 449 -6.97 2.50 4.65
CA ASN A 449 -6.53 3.52 3.69
C ASN A 449 -5.09 3.29 3.19
N GLY A 450 -4.70 2.02 2.94
CA GLY A 450 -3.35 1.65 2.51
C GLY A 450 -2.31 1.54 3.62
N THR A 451 -2.58 2.06 4.83
CA THR A 451 -1.66 1.98 5.98
C THR A 451 -1.84 0.66 6.74
N ASN A 452 -0.74 0.00 7.09
CA ASN A 452 -0.77 -1.25 7.86
C ASN A 452 -1.44 -1.06 9.23
N ALA A 453 -2.47 -1.84 9.50
CA ALA A 453 -3.30 -1.79 10.70
C ALA A 453 -3.34 -3.13 11.47
N ILE A 454 -2.39 -4.04 11.21
CA ILE A 454 -2.36 -5.38 11.85
C ILE A 454 -2.31 -5.29 13.38
N GLY A 455 -1.76 -4.22 13.94
CA GLY A 455 -1.74 -3.99 15.40
C GLY A 455 -3.11 -3.84 16.06
N LEU A 456 -4.17 -3.63 15.27
CA LEU A 456 -5.56 -3.60 15.76
C LEU A 456 -6.19 -5.00 15.87
N LYS A 457 -5.52 -6.01 15.30
CA LYS A 457 -6.03 -7.39 15.31
C LYS A 457 -6.03 -7.97 16.71
N ASP A 458 -7.15 -8.56 17.10
CA ASP A 458 -7.22 -9.41 18.29
C ASP A 458 -6.29 -10.61 18.12
N ILE A 459 -5.40 -10.83 19.10
CA ILE A 459 -4.38 -11.89 19.07
C ILE A 459 -4.99 -13.30 19.03
N PHE A 460 -6.19 -13.47 19.57
CA PHE A 460 -6.89 -14.76 19.60
C PHE A 460 -7.72 -15.00 18.33
N SER A 461 -7.95 -13.98 17.52
CA SER A 461 -8.71 -14.11 16.29
C SER A 461 -7.85 -14.66 15.13
N ARG A 462 -8.48 -15.32 14.17
CA ARG A 462 -7.83 -15.93 13.01
C ARG A 462 -8.27 -15.24 11.72
N PHE A 463 -7.39 -15.22 10.73
CA PHE A 463 -7.77 -14.75 9.41
C PHE A 463 -8.83 -15.71 8.81
N PRO A 464 -9.91 -15.16 8.23
CA PRO A 464 -10.96 -15.98 7.64
C PRO A 464 -10.46 -16.73 6.41
N ILE A 465 -10.91 -17.97 6.28
CA ILE A 465 -10.59 -18.85 5.15
C ILE A 465 -11.90 -19.21 4.46
N VAL A 466 -11.91 -19.24 3.14
CA VAL A 466 -13.02 -19.80 2.35
C VAL A 466 -12.85 -21.31 2.28
N LYS A 467 -13.69 -22.03 3.00
CA LYS A 467 -13.68 -23.50 3.06
C LYS A 467 -14.17 -24.11 1.76
N ARG A 468 -13.84 -25.36 1.50
CA ARG A 468 -14.42 -26.12 0.40
C ARG A 468 -15.93 -26.31 0.60
N GLY A 469 -16.74 -26.12 -0.44
CA GLY A 469 -18.20 -26.22 -0.39
C GLY A 469 -18.88 -24.94 0.06
N GLY A 470 -19.96 -25.05 0.82
CA GLY A 470 -20.74 -23.91 1.29
C GLY A 470 -19.99 -23.02 2.27
N ASN A 471 -20.13 -21.70 2.12
CA ASN A 471 -19.55 -20.70 3.02
C ASN A 471 -20.60 -19.64 3.33
N ASN A 472 -20.58 -19.15 4.57
CA ASN A 472 -21.39 -18.04 5.03
C ASN A 472 -20.48 -17.04 5.78
N ILE A 473 -19.97 -16.05 5.06
CA ILE A 473 -19.08 -15.04 5.63
C ILE A 473 -19.92 -13.85 6.07
N ILE A 474 -19.80 -13.48 7.34
CA ILE A 474 -20.59 -12.41 8.00
C ILE A 474 -19.63 -11.32 8.49
N VAL A 475 -19.96 -10.08 8.20
CA VAL A 475 -19.24 -8.89 8.68
C VAL A 475 -20.11 -8.19 9.73
N ARG A 476 -19.51 -7.79 10.84
CA ARG A 476 -20.16 -7.04 11.93
C ARG A 476 -19.33 -5.80 12.31
N PRO A 477 -19.97 -4.69 12.65
CA PRO A 477 -21.43 -4.48 12.68
C PRO A 477 -22.01 -4.46 11.26
N TYR A 478 -23.27 -4.89 11.10
CA TYR A 478 -23.93 -5.03 9.79
C TYR A 478 -24.05 -3.71 9.01
N ASN A 479 -24.07 -2.60 9.73
CA ASN A 479 -24.21 -1.25 9.20
C ASN A 479 -22.84 -0.57 8.96
N ILE A 480 -21.72 -1.29 9.07
CA ILE A 480 -20.38 -0.69 8.90
C ILE A 480 -20.22 -0.04 7.52
N GLY A 481 -20.88 -0.57 6.51
CA GLY A 481 -20.80 -0.05 5.14
C GLY A 481 -21.03 -1.13 4.10
N THR A 482 -20.26 -1.06 3.02
CA THR A 482 -20.27 -2.07 1.96
C THR A 482 -19.04 -2.96 2.04
N ALA A 483 -19.21 -4.25 1.82
CA ALA A 483 -18.13 -5.23 1.85
C ALA A 483 -18.15 -6.10 0.59
N THR A 484 -16.97 -6.43 0.12
CA THR A 484 -16.76 -7.31 -1.04
C THR A 484 -15.69 -8.33 -0.68
N LEU A 485 -15.93 -9.58 -1.02
CA LEU A 485 -14.99 -10.68 -0.84
C LEU A 485 -14.52 -11.16 -2.21
N THR A 486 -13.21 -11.25 -2.40
CA THR A 486 -12.56 -11.72 -3.63
C THR A 486 -11.67 -12.91 -3.31
N TYR A 487 -11.78 -13.99 -4.08
CA TYR A 487 -10.94 -15.18 -3.94
C TYR A 487 -10.76 -15.89 -5.29
N ARG A 488 -9.79 -16.80 -5.36
CA ARG A 488 -9.66 -17.73 -6.47
C ARG A 488 -9.85 -19.15 -5.94
N GLU A 489 -10.68 -19.94 -6.61
CA GLU A 489 -10.83 -21.35 -6.28
C GLU A 489 -9.49 -22.06 -6.47
N ARG A 490 -9.16 -22.97 -5.54
CA ARG A 490 -7.91 -23.74 -5.57
C ARG A 490 -8.22 -25.21 -5.83
N TYR A 491 -7.41 -25.79 -6.71
CA TYR A 491 -7.55 -27.20 -7.11
C TYR A 491 -6.22 -27.94 -6.87
N LYS A 492 -6.32 -29.16 -6.34
CA LYS A 492 -5.15 -30.06 -6.14
C LYS A 492 -4.48 -30.40 -7.44
#